data_693d68539a073c8e8df3165b0064be13
#
_entry.id   693d68539a073c8e8df3165b0064be13
#
_cell.length_a   1.000
_cell.length_b   1.000
_cell.length_c   1.000
_cell.angle_alpha   90.00
_cell.angle_beta   90.00
_cell.angle_gamma   90.00
#
_symmetry.space_group_name_H-M   'P 1'
#
loop_
_entity.id
_entity.type
_entity.pdbx_description
1 polymer ?
#
loop_
_entity_poly.entity_id
_entity_poly.type
_entity_poly.pdbx_seq_one_letter_code
_entity_poly.pdbx_strand_id
1 'polypeptide(L)'
;PLTKDAIDAAKGADLIISVTREILQKYALYKVPKHLINHGVSEDFLKQYPVSKFDNDVIHVGFSGNLMRPDIDRNVLLTIIEYHPAIIFECWGSYKEKDGNIGGAADKPTNAFINSLVAAPNVILHGAVFTAELAAGLQQMDAFLICYDIKKDQSKGTNYHKIMEYLATGKVIISNNVTAYADRADLILMPEERDNNNKLPELFSKTIRNIAAYNSNANQHTRKQFASKNRYTRQIEAIAHFL
;
A
#
# COMPACT_ATOMS: atom_id res chain seq x y z
N PRO A 1 7.35 3.48 22.32
CA PRO A 1 8.69 3.14 22.82
C PRO A 1 9.38 2.20 21.84
N LEU A 2 10.73 2.21 21.85
CA LEU A 2 11.53 1.20 21.15
C LEU A 2 11.50 -0.11 21.91
N THR A 3 11.52 -1.23 21.20
CA THR A 3 11.71 -2.56 21.81
C THR A 3 13.15 -2.70 22.34
N LYS A 4 13.39 -3.64 23.25
CA LYS A 4 14.73 -3.91 23.76
C LYS A 4 15.71 -4.26 22.63
N ASP A 5 15.29 -5.12 21.72
CA ASP A 5 16.12 -5.53 20.57
C ASP A 5 16.48 -4.35 19.65
N ALA A 6 15.53 -3.44 19.41
CA ALA A 6 15.78 -2.23 18.63
C ALA A 6 16.76 -1.27 19.33
N ILE A 7 16.71 -1.19 20.67
CA ILE A 7 17.64 -0.42 21.49
C ILE A 7 19.04 -1.02 21.41
N ASP A 8 19.15 -2.32 21.57
CA ASP A 8 20.45 -3.02 21.59
C ASP A 8 21.10 -2.99 20.20
N ALA A 9 20.33 -3.17 19.13
CA ALA A 9 20.81 -3.01 17.76
C ALA A 9 21.32 -1.56 17.48
N ALA A 10 20.59 -0.56 17.96
CA ALA A 10 20.98 0.85 17.73
C ALA A 10 22.27 1.27 18.46
N LYS A 11 22.61 0.61 19.58
CA LYS A 11 23.86 0.90 20.32
C LYS A 11 25.12 0.52 19.54
N GLY A 12 25.04 -0.52 18.70
CA GLY A 12 26.16 -1.02 17.90
C GLY A 12 26.08 -0.67 16.42
N ALA A 13 25.16 0.19 16.03
CA ALA A 13 24.95 0.55 14.63
C ALA A 13 25.93 1.62 14.17
N ASP A 14 26.47 1.49 12.97
CA ASP A 14 27.25 2.52 12.27
C ASP A 14 26.34 3.55 11.59
N LEU A 15 25.10 3.14 11.26
CA LEU A 15 24.10 3.90 10.54
C LEU A 15 22.69 3.50 10.93
N ILE A 16 21.77 4.44 11.08
CA ILE A 16 20.33 4.17 11.27
C ILE A 16 19.57 4.72 10.07
N ILE A 17 18.85 3.82 9.40
CA ILE A 17 17.96 4.16 8.27
C ILE A 17 16.52 3.91 8.66
N SER A 18 15.63 4.80 8.27
CA SER A 18 14.19 4.61 8.46
C SER A 18 13.42 5.08 7.23
N VAL A 19 12.26 4.48 7.02
CA VAL A 19 11.32 4.85 5.94
C VAL A 19 10.36 5.97 6.36
N THR A 20 10.36 6.38 7.63
CA THR A 20 9.56 7.51 8.14
C THR A 20 10.34 8.35 9.13
N ARG A 21 10.01 9.66 9.18
CA ARG A 21 10.62 10.60 10.13
C ARG A 21 10.24 10.28 11.58
N GLU A 22 9.03 9.85 11.81
CA GLU A 22 8.48 9.51 13.13
C GLU A 22 9.23 8.34 13.76
N ILE A 23 9.58 7.34 12.96
CA ILE A 23 10.40 6.22 13.43
C ILE A 23 11.83 6.71 13.68
N LEU A 24 12.39 7.48 12.77
CA LEU A 24 13.77 8.00 12.89
C LEU A 24 13.95 8.85 14.15
N GLN A 25 12.95 9.67 14.50
CA GLN A 25 12.95 10.49 15.72
C GLN A 25 13.03 9.67 17.01
N LYS A 26 12.53 8.42 17.04
CA LYS A 26 12.67 7.56 18.21
C LYS A 26 14.13 7.22 18.55
N TYR A 27 15.02 7.37 17.56
CA TYR A 27 16.47 7.15 17.69
C TYR A 27 17.26 8.44 17.88
N ALA A 28 16.61 9.57 18.18
CA ALA A 28 17.28 10.90 18.27
C ALA A 28 18.45 10.93 19.27
N LEU A 29 18.37 10.15 20.35
CA LEU A 29 19.41 10.11 21.40
C LEU A 29 20.67 9.33 21.00
N TYR A 30 20.64 8.55 19.93
CA TYR A 30 21.81 7.79 19.47
C TYR A 30 22.72 8.68 18.63
N LYS A 31 24.03 8.69 18.92
CA LYS A 31 25.04 9.54 18.27
C LYS A 31 25.59 8.93 16.95
N VAL A 32 24.72 8.29 16.17
CA VAL A 32 25.08 7.70 14.89
C VAL A 32 24.40 8.46 13.74
N PRO A 33 24.95 8.45 12.52
CA PRO A 33 24.29 9.03 11.35
C PRO A 33 22.88 8.45 11.15
N LYS A 34 21.94 9.30 10.74
CA LYS A 34 20.54 8.91 10.56
C LYS A 34 20.02 9.42 9.23
N HIS A 35 19.50 8.52 8.40
CA HIS A 35 18.99 8.89 7.09
C HIS A 35 17.57 8.39 6.87
N LEU A 36 16.76 9.26 6.27
CA LEU A 36 15.43 8.93 5.80
C LEU A 36 15.55 8.43 4.37
N ILE A 37 15.28 7.14 4.17
CA ILE A 37 15.26 6.51 2.84
C ILE A 37 13.90 5.86 2.65
N ASN A 38 13.15 6.32 1.66
CA ASN A 38 11.83 5.79 1.39
C ASN A 38 11.90 4.33 0.88
N HIS A 39 10.76 3.66 0.81
CA HIS A 39 10.68 2.35 0.15
C HIS A 39 11.10 2.47 -1.31
N GLY A 40 11.71 1.42 -1.82
CA GLY A 40 12.05 1.28 -3.23
C GLY A 40 10.95 0.58 -4.03
N VAL A 41 11.05 0.65 -5.35
CA VAL A 41 10.25 -0.12 -6.31
C VAL A 41 11.18 -0.97 -7.18
N SER A 42 10.78 -2.21 -7.47
CA SER A 42 11.53 -3.07 -8.38
C SER A 42 11.31 -2.66 -9.85
N GLU A 43 12.28 -3.00 -10.70
CA GLU A 43 12.21 -2.71 -12.13
C GLU A 43 10.99 -3.38 -12.79
N ASP A 44 10.47 -4.48 -12.26
CA ASP A 44 9.30 -5.15 -12.82
C ASP A 44 8.06 -4.25 -12.81
N PHE A 45 7.83 -3.47 -11.76
CA PHE A 45 6.70 -2.53 -11.71
C PHE A 45 6.88 -1.31 -12.61
N LEU A 46 8.11 -1.01 -13.03
CA LEU A 46 8.42 0.12 -13.93
C LEU A 46 8.36 -0.27 -15.41
N LYS A 47 8.34 -1.58 -15.73
CA LYS A 47 8.11 -2.07 -17.09
C LYS A 47 6.71 -1.71 -17.56
N GLN A 48 6.57 -1.52 -18.86
CA GLN A 48 5.25 -1.42 -19.46
C GLN A 48 4.78 -2.81 -19.87
N TYR A 49 3.59 -3.16 -19.41
CA TYR A 49 2.92 -4.39 -19.81
C TYR A 49 1.78 -4.06 -20.79
N PRO A 50 1.47 -4.94 -21.74
CA PRO A 50 0.30 -4.76 -22.58
C PRO A 50 -0.95 -4.61 -21.72
N VAL A 51 -1.71 -3.54 -21.92
CA VAL A 51 -3.00 -3.37 -21.29
C VAL A 51 -3.99 -4.21 -22.08
N SER A 52 -4.48 -5.30 -21.49
CA SER A 52 -5.64 -5.99 -22.02
C SER A 52 -6.84 -5.06 -21.80
N LYS A 53 -7.61 -4.78 -22.84
CA LYS A 53 -8.85 -4.04 -22.69
C LYS A 53 -9.83 -4.95 -21.97
N PHE A 54 -9.97 -4.78 -20.64
CA PHE A 54 -11.20 -5.14 -19.99
C PHE A 54 -12.35 -4.37 -20.65
N ASP A 55 -13.58 -4.80 -20.44
CA ASP A 55 -14.74 -4.01 -20.86
C ASP A 55 -14.54 -2.57 -20.36
N ASN A 56 -14.43 -1.60 -21.27
CA ASN A 56 -13.99 -0.23 -20.98
C ASN A 56 -14.95 0.52 -20.03
N ASP A 57 -16.10 -0.07 -19.70
CA ASP A 57 -17.13 0.55 -18.87
C ASP A 57 -17.06 0.10 -17.40
N VAL A 58 -16.25 -0.91 -17.06
CA VAL A 58 -16.11 -1.42 -15.69
C VAL A 58 -14.82 -0.93 -15.07
N ILE A 59 -14.94 -0.30 -13.90
CA ILE A 59 -13.78 0.18 -13.13
C ILE A 59 -13.21 -0.99 -12.31
N HIS A 60 -11.90 -1.20 -12.42
CA HIS A 60 -11.14 -2.18 -11.68
C HIS A 60 -10.29 -1.50 -10.60
N VAL A 61 -10.46 -1.93 -9.35
CA VAL A 61 -9.73 -1.40 -8.19
C VAL A 61 -8.84 -2.48 -7.59
N GLY A 62 -7.53 -2.22 -7.59
CA GLY A 62 -6.53 -3.14 -7.08
C GLY A 62 -6.31 -3.02 -5.57
N PHE A 63 -6.18 -4.18 -4.91
CA PHE A 63 -5.71 -4.32 -3.54
C PHE A 63 -4.64 -5.41 -3.49
N SER A 64 -3.42 -5.09 -3.05
CA SER A 64 -2.37 -6.10 -2.89
C SER A 64 -1.90 -6.21 -1.43
N GLY A 65 -1.62 -7.44 -1.00
CA GLY A 65 -1.11 -7.75 0.33
C GLY A 65 -1.76 -8.97 0.94
N ASN A 66 -1.20 -9.46 2.04
CA ASN A 66 -1.75 -10.60 2.76
C ASN A 66 -3.12 -10.24 3.36
N LEU A 67 -4.20 -10.82 2.81
CA LEU A 67 -5.59 -10.59 3.24
C LEU A 67 -5.89 -11.19 4.63
N MET A 68 -5.05 -12.09 5.12
CA MET A 68 -5.21 -12.69 6.45
C MET A 68 -4.69 -11.80 7.58
N ARG A 69 -4.07 -10.67 7.27
CA ARG A 69 -3.54 -9.76 8.29
C ARG A 69 -4.63 -9.21 9.20
N PRO A 70 -4.40 -9.17 10.52
CA PRO A 70 -5.39 -8.66 11.49
C PRO A 70 -5.53 -7.13 11.47
N ASP A 71 -4.58 -6.43 10.85
CA ASP A 71 -4.56 -4.97 10.76
C ASP A 71 -5.25 -4.40 9.51
N ILE A 72 -5.87 -5.22 8.67
CA ILE A 72 -6.82 -4.74 7.66
C ILE A 72 -8.06 -4.20 8.38
N ASP A 73 -8.52 -3.02 7.99
CA ASP A 73 -9.81 -2.49 8.43
C ASP A 73 -10.94 -3.17 7.65
N ARG A 74 -11.27 -4.38 8.13
CA ARG A 74 -12.18 -5.31 7.47
C ARG A 74 -13.57 -4.72 7.27
N ASN A 75 -14.06 -4.00 8.28
CA ASN A 75 -15.40 -3.40 8.23
C ASN A 75 -15.47 -2.31 7.16
N VAL A 76 -14.49 -1.41 7.14
CA VAL A 76 -14.44 -0.33 6.15
C VAL A 76 -14.24 -0.91 4.75
N LEU A 77 -13.37 -1.90 4.57
CA LEU A 77 -13.14 -2.53 3.27
C LEU A 77 -14.41 -3.22 2.74
N LEU A 78 -15.10 -4.02 3.55
CA LEU A 78 -16.35 -4.67 3.14
C LEU A 78 -17.44 -3.64 2.83
N THR A 79 -17.56 -2.58 3.64
CA THR A 79 -18.49 -1.47 3.38
C THR A 79 -18.23 -0.84 2.00
N ILE A 80 -16.96 -0.58 1.64
CA ILE A 80 -16.61 -0.02 0.33
C ILE A 80 -17.02 -0.98 -0.79
N ILE A 81 -16.75 -2.28 -0.65
CA ILE A 81 -17.08 -3.30 -1.65
C ILE A 81 -18.61 -3.39 -1.84
N GLU A 82 -19.36 -3.45 -0.76
CA GLU A 82 -20.83 -3.59 -0.77
C GLU A 82 -21.52 -2.36 -1.38
N TYR A 83 -21.03 -1.16 -1.11
CA TYR A 83 -21.60 0.08 -1.67
C TYR A 83 -21.28 0.32 -3.15
N HIS A 84 -20.38 -0.48 -3.74
CA HIS A 84 -19.93 -0.28 -5.12
C HIS A 84 -20.02 -1.58 -5.94
N PRO A 85 -21.23 -2.16 -6.11
CA PRO A 85 -21.40 -3.44 -6.77
C PRO A 85 -21.04 -3.44 -8.28
N ALA A 86 -20.96 -2.28 -8.90
CA ALA A 86 -20.57 -2.11 -10.31
C ALA A 86 -19.04 -1.99 -10.49
N ILE A 87 -18.25 -2.00 -9.40
CA ILE A 87 -16.79 -1.95 -9.43
C ILE A 87 -16.24 -3.34 -9.17
N ILE A 88 -15.25 -3.77 -9.92
CA ILE A 88 -14.52 -5.01 -9.65
C ILE A 88 -13.34 -4.71 -8.75
N PHE A 89 -13.26 -5.39 -7.62
CA PHE A 89 -12.14 -5.35 -6.68
C PHE A 89 -11.23 -6.54 -6.92
N GLU A 90 -10.00 -6.28 -7.37
CA GLU A 90 -9.01 -7.32 -7.65
C GLU A 90 -8.00 -7.39 -6.51
N CYS A 91 -7.92 -8.54 -5.85
CA CYS A 91 -7.14 -8.73 -4.65
C CYS A 91 -6.00 -9.74 -4.88
N TRP A 92 -4.76 -9.30 -4.72
CA TRP A 92 -3.57 -10.15 -4.76
C TRP A 92 -2.99 -10.34 -3.37
N GLY A 93 -2.59 -11.56 -3.09
CA GLY A 93 -1.95 -11.96 -1.84
C GLY A 93 -2.64 -13.11 -1.15
N SER A 94 -2.01 -13.63 -0.11
CA SER A 94 -2.49 -14.81 0.60
C SER A 94 -3.86 -14.58 1.23
N TYR A 95 -4.78 -15.50 0.99
CA TYR A 95 -6.11 -15.57 1.60
C TYR A 95 -6.46 -16.97 2.10
N LYS A 96 -5.50 -17.92 2.01
CA LYS A 96 -5.61 -19.30 2.53
C LYS A 96 -4.38 -19.60 3.37
N GLU A 97 -4.56 -20.42 4.42
CA GLU A 97 -3.46 -20.84 5.30
C GLU A 97 -2.31 -21.53 4.57
N LYS A 98 -2.60 -22.22 3.47
CA LYS A 98 -1.63 -22.95 2.66
C LYS A 98 -0.81 -22.09 1.70
N ASP A 99 -1.13 -20.82 1.57
CA ASP A 99 -0.43 -19.91 0.63
C ASP A 99 0.95 -19.46 1.14
N GLY A 100 1.47 -20.10 2.17
CA GLY A 100 2.89 -20.16 2.48
C GLY A 100 3.54 -18.89 3.01
N ASN A 101 2.81 -17.88 3.42
CA ASN A 101 3.41 -16.67 3.95
C ASN A 101 3.07 -16.38 5.41
N ILE A 102 4.09 -15.96 6.12
CA ILE A 102 4.24 -15.41 7.46
C ILE A 102 2.94 -14.74 7.94
N GLY A 103 2.02 -15.49 8.46
CA GLY A 103 0.80 -14.92 9.00
C GLY A 103 -0.07 -15.99 9.59
N GLY A 104 0.19 -16.38 10.80
CA GLY A 104 -0.55 -17.18 11.75
C GLY A 104 -1.78 -17.96 11.27
N ALA A 105 -2.21 -18.91 12.07
CA ALA A 105 -3.49 -19.60 11.85
C ALA A 105 -4.63 -18.58 11.77
N ALA A 106 -5.49 -18.73 10.77
CA ALA A 106 -6.64 -17.86 10.59
C ALA A 106 -7.60 -18.02 11.78
N ASP A 107 -7.74 -16.97 12.57
CA ASP A 107 -8.74 -16.92 13.63
C ASP A 107 -10.17 -16.83 13.03
N LYS A 108 -11.19 -17.04 13.85
CA LYS A 108 -12.59 -16.97 13.42
C LYS A 108 -12.95 -15.65 12.72
N PRO A 109 -12.54 -14.46 13.21
CA PRO A 109 -12.75 -13.19 12.51
C PRO A 109 -12.06 -13.11 11.15
N THR A 110 -10.87 -13.67 11.01
CA THR A 110 -10.15 -13.71 9.73
C THR A 110 -10.87 -14.60 8.73
N ASN A 111 -11.31 -15.80 9.15
CA ASN A 111 -12.07 -16.70 8.30
C ASN A 111 -13.40 -16.09 7.87
N ALA A 112 -14.12 -15.42 8.77
CA ALA A 112 -15.38 -14.74 8.43
C ALA A 112 -15.15 -13.64 7.37
N PHE A 113 -14.12 -12.85 7.53
CA PHE A 113 -13.76 -11.82 6.56
C PHE A 113 -13.39 -12.39 5.18
N ILE A 114 -12.56 -13.44 5.13
CA ILE A 114 -12.20 -14.10 3.86
C ILE A 114 -13.45 -14.70 3.20
N ASN A 115 -14.34 -15.35 3.96
CA ASN A 115 -15.58 -15.87 3.43
C ASN A 115 -16.49 -14.77 2.85
N SER A 116 -16.52 -13.58 3.48
CA SER A 116 -17.26 -12.44 2.93
C SER A 116 -16.66 -11.97 1.59
N LEU A 117 -15.32 -11.93 1.46
CA LEU A 117 -14.68 -11.59 0.19
C LEU A 117 -14.94 -12.63 -0.90
N VAL A 118 -14.89 -13.92 -0.56
CA VAL A 118 -15.20 -15.02 -1.50
C VAL A 118 -16.65 -14.98 -1.98
N ALA A 119 -17.58 -14.59 -1.10
CA ALA A 119 -18.99 -14.51 -1.43
C ALA A 119 -19.38 -13.24 -2.21
N ALA A 120 -18.55 -12.21 -2.21
CA ALA A 120 -18.83 -10.96 -2.89
C ALA A 120 -18.70 -11.13 -4.43
N PRO A 121 -19.77 -10.86 -5.21
CA PRO A 121 -19.77 -11.13 -6.65
C PRO A 121 -18.86 -10.21 -7.45
N ASN A 122 -18.44 -9.11 -6.86
CA ASN A 122 -17.56 -8.09 -7.45
C ASN A 122 -16.13 -8.11 -6.87
N VAL A 123 -15.72 -9.24 -6.29
CA VAL A 123 -14.34 -9.44 -5.79
C VAL A 123 -13.69 -10.60 -6.53
N ILE A 124 -12.50 -10.39 -7.01
CA ILE A 124 -11.63 -11.41 -7.62
C ILE A 124 -10.42 -11.61 -6.72
N LEU A 125 -10.23 -12.84 -6.23
CA LEU A 125 -9.10 -13.23 -5.37
C LEU A 125 -8.07 -14.00 -6.19
N HIS A 126 -6.94 -13.37 -6.51
CA HIS A 126 -5.87 -13.97 -7.30
C HIS A 126 -4.95 -14.86 -6.47
N GLY A 127 -4.91 -14.67 -5.14
CA GLY A 127 -3.92 -15.33 -4.30
C GLY A 127 -2.53 -14.71 -4.38
N ALA A 128 -1.54 -15.45 -3.87
CA ALA A 128 -0.15 -15.05 -3.96
C ALA A 128 0.39 -15.41 -5.36
N VAL A 129 0.96 -14.42 -6.04
CA VAL A 129 1.51 -14.56 -7.39
C VAL A 129 2.97 -14.08 -7.42
N PHE A 130 3.72 -14.41 -8.47
CA PHE A 130 5.07 -13.89 -8.67
C PHE A 130 5.06 -12.38 -8.96
N THR A 131 6.17 -11.71 -8.61
CA THR A 131 6.31 -10.25 -8.74
C THR A 131 5.98 -9.73 -10.15
N ALA A 132 6.43 -10.41 -11.19
CA ALA A 132 6.18 -10.00 -12.57
C ALA A 132 4.69 -10.10 -12.94
N GLU A 133 4.00 -11.14 -12.46
CA GLU A 133 2.56 -11.34 -12.64
C GLU A 133 1.78 -10.27 -11.88
N LEU A 134 2.15 -9.99 -10.62
CA LEU A 134 1.57 -8.90 -9.85
C LEU A 134 1.75 -7.56 -10.58
N ALA A 135 2.95 -7.26 -11.05
CA ALA A 135 3.24 -6.02 -11.75
C ALA A 135 2.39 -5.86 -13.02
N ALA A 136 2.22 -6.94 -13.80
CA ALA A 136 1.35 -6.94 -14.97
C ALA A 136 -0.13 -6.73 -14.59
N GLY A 137 -0.61 -7.40 -13.54
CA GLY A 137 -1.97 -7.26 -13.03
C GLY A 137 -2.27 -5.85 -12.53
N LEU A 138 -1.37 -5.27 -11.73
CA LEU A 138 -1.54 -3.91 -11.21
C LEU A 138 -1.63 -2.85 -12.33
N GLN A 139 -0.97 -3.03 -13.45
CA GLN A 139 -1.06 -2.08 -14.57
C GLN A 139 -2.41 -2.09 -15.29
N GLN A 140 -3.23 -3.13 -15.09
CA GLN A 140 -4.59 -3.20 -15.63
C GLN A 140 -5.61 -2.40 -14.80
N MET A 141 -5.27 -2.04 -13.57
CA MET A 141 -6.19 -1.39 -12.64
C MET A 141 -6.41 0.08 -12.97
N ASP A 142 -7.59 0.59 -12.60
CA ASP A 142 -7.96 2.01 -12.74
C ASP A 142 -7.67 2.81 -11.47
N ALA A 143 -7.69 2.15 -10.32
CA ALA A 143 -7.38 2.74 -9.03
C ALA A 143 -6.82 1.69 -8.06
N PHE A 144 -6.30 2.15 -6.94
CA PHE A 144 -5.85 1.30 -5.84
C PHE A 144 -6.50 1.70 -4.53
N LEU A 145 -6.77 0.71 -3.69
CA LEU A 145 -7.26 0.90 -2.34
C LEU A 145 -6.25 0.36 -1.33
N ILE A 146 -5.96 1.16 -0.31
CA ILE A 146 -5.23 0.75 0.90
C ILE A 146 -6.16 0.99 2.08
N CYS A 147 -6.44 -0.06 2.85
CA CYS A 147 -7.43 -0.01 3.92
C CYS A 147 -6.94 -0.79 5.14
N TYR A 148 -6.06 -0.15 5.92
CA TYR A 148 -5.55 -0.69 7.18
C TYR A 148 -6.14 0.05 8.38
N ASP A 149 -6.33 -0.67 9.48
CA ASP A 149 -6.78 -0.13 10.76
C ASP A 149 -5.62 0.66 11.41
N ILE A 150 -5.67 1.97 11.29
CA ILE A 150 -4.64 2.86 11.80
C ILE A 150 -4.52 2.84 13.34
N LYS A 151 -5.53 2.37 14.06
CA LYS A 151 -5.44 2.17 15.52
C LYS A 151 -4.46 1.07 15.89
N LYS A 152 -4.21 0.14 14.98
CA LYS A 152 -3.23 -0.95 15.15
C LYS A 152 -1.81 -0.55 14.77
N ASP A 153 -1.59 0.61 14.16
CA ASP A 153 -0.25 1.16 13.89
C ASP A 153 0.37 1.74 15.16
N GLN A 154 1.08 0.90 15.90
CA GLN A 154 1.77 1.29 17.13
C GLN A 154 2.96 2.24 16.88
N SER A 155 3.50 2.26 15.67
CA SER A 155 4.66 3.10 15.33
C SER A 155 4.30 4.57 15.22
N LYS A 156 3.05 4.89 14.90
CA LYS A 156 2.57 6.22 14.49
C LYS A 156 3.36 6.80 13.29
N GLY A 157 4.08 5.95 12.58
CA GLY A 157 4.90 6.29 11.43
C GLY A 157 4.63 5.31 10.30
N THR A 158 3.49 5.46 9.63
CA THR A 158 3.04 4.53 8.59
C THR A 158 3.71 4.84 7.26
N ASN A 159 4.26 3.80 6.64
CA ASN A 159 4.67 3.80 5.23
C ASN A 159 4.58 2.37 4.69
N TYR A 160 3.79 2.17 3.64
CA TYR A 160 3.60 0.85 3.05
C TYR A 160 4.41 0.74 1.75
N HIS A 161 5.25 -0.30 1.61
CA HIS A 161 6.07 -0.52 0.41
C HIS A 161 5.26 -0.59 -0.88
N LYS A 162 4.06 -1.18 -0.85
CA LYS A 162 3.13 -1.29 -2.00
C LYS A 162 2.75 0.06 -2.62
N ILE A 163 2.88 1.17 -1.88
CA ILE A 163 2.61 2.50 -2.41
C ILE A 163 3.52 2.79 -3.62
N MET A 164 4.80 2.40 -3.55
CA MET A 164 5.72 2.58 -4.68
C MET A 164 5.32 1.75 -5.89
N GLU A 165 4.82 0.53 -5.67
CA GLU A 165 4.31 -0.36 -6.72
C GLU A 165 3.08 0.26 -7.41
N TYR A 166 2.15 0.80 -6.64
CA TYR A 166 0.97 1.49 -7.16
C TYR A 166 1.31 2.79 -7.88
N LEU A 167 2.21 3.61 -7.33
CA LEU A 167 2.68 4.83 -7.97
C LEU A 167 3.35 4.57 -9.32
N ALA A 168 4.02 3.41 -9.47
CA ALA A 168 4.65 3.02 -10.72
C ALA A 168 3.64 2.82 -11.86
N THR A 169 2.39 2.47 -11.56
CA THR A 169 1.32 2.39 -12.57
C THR A 169 0.82 3.77 -13.01
N GLY A 170 0.99 4.78 -12.17
CA GLY A 170 0.46 6.14 -12.35
C GLY A 170 -0.99 6.31 -11.92
N LYS A 171 -1.70 5.24 -11.56
CA LYS A 171 -3.13 5.31 -11.21
C LYS A 171 -3.35 5.90 -9.83
N VAL A 172 -4.57 6.42 -9.60
CA VAL A 172 -4.94 7.02 -8.32
C VAL A 172 -4.91 5.99 -7.18
N ILE A 173 -4.39 6.40 -6.04
CA ILE A 173 -4.35 5.61 -4.81
C ILE A 173 -5.26 6.27 -3.79
N ILE A 174 -6.20 5.51 -3.25
CA ILE A 174 -7.10 5.90 -2.17
C ILE A 174 -6.70 5.09 -0.95
N SER A 175 -6.40 5.76 0.15
CA SER A 175 -5.77 5.10 1.30
C SER A 175 -6.33 5.61 2.63
N ASN A 176 -6.28 4.75 3.66
CA ASN A 176 -6.25 5.25 5.03
C ASN A 176 -5.11 6.28 5.19
N ASN A 177 -5.09 7.04 6.26
CA ASN A 177 -4.04 8.02 6.47
C ASN A 177 -2.66 7.34 6.61
N VAL A 178 -1.71 7.76 5.77
CA VAL A 178 -0.31 7.27 5.72
C VAL A 178 0.61 8.44 6.03
N THR A 179 1.22 8.45 7.20
CA THR A 179 2.01 9.58 7.73
C THR A 179 3.10 10.04 6.77
N ALA A 180 3.81 9.11 6.14
CA ALA A 180 4.90 9.42 5.23
C ALA A 180 4.48 10.26 4.00
N TYR A 181 3.17 10.34 3.72
CA TYR A 181 2.60 11.05 2.58
C TYR A 181 1.60 12.14 2.99
N ALA A 182 1.61 12.60 4.26
CA ALA A 182 0.64 13.59 4.77
C ALA A 182 0.55 14.86 3.91
N ASP A 183 1.69 15.31 3.36
CA ASP A 183 1.79 16.52 2.54
C ASP A 183 1.84 16.21 1.03
N ARG A 184 1.41 15.01 0.61
CA ARG A 184 1.56 14.51 -0.76
C ARG A 184 0.24 14.05 -1.37
N ALA A 185 -0.76 14.94 -1.33
CA ALA A 185 -2.06 14.71 -1.99
C ALA A 185 -1.95 14.55 -3.52
N ASP A 186 -0.84 14.99 -4.12
CA ASP A 186 -0.48 14.73 -5.52
C ASP A 186 -0.18 13.26 -5.81
N LEU A 187 0.19 12.48 -4.79
CA LEU A 187 0.54 11.06 -4.91
C LEU A 187 -0.58 10.15 -4.42
N ILE A 188 -1.16 10.45 -3.25
CA ILE A 188 -2.12 9.58 -2.56
C ILE A 188 -3.27 10.43 -2.02
N LEU A 189 -4.50 9.97 -2.20
CA LEU A 189 -5.68 10.57 -1.58
C LEU A 189 -5.98 9.88 -0.25
N MET A 190 -6.08 10.67 0.81
CA MET A 190 -6.29 10.17 2.18
C MET A 190 -7.28 11.04 2.93
N PRO A 191 -8.05 10.49 3.90
CA PRO A 191 -8.75 11.31 4.88
C PRO A 191 -7.75 12.14 5.69
N GLU A 192 -8.14 13.37 6.06
CA GLU A 192 -7.33 14.23 6.94
C GLU A 192 -7.20 13.62 8.34
N GLU A 193 -8.28 13.00 8.82
CA GLU A 193 -8.31 12.35 10.12
C GLU A 193 -7.44 11.09 10.15
N ARG A 194 -6.59 11.01 11.18
CA ARG A 194 -5.72 9.84 11.39
C ARG A 194 -6.30 8.82 12.36
N ASP A 195 -7.28 9.20 13.17
CA ASP A 195 -7.72 8.34 14.28
C ASP A 195 -8.67 7.22 13.86
N ASN A 196 -9.25 7.33 12.67
CA ASN A 196 -10.18 6.34 12.13
C ASN A 196 -10.30 6.44 10.61
N ASN A 197 -10.94 5.42 10.00
CA ASN A 197 -11.19 5.35 8.57
C ASN A 197 -12.64 5.71 8.20
N ASN A 198 -13.41 6.35 9.06
CA ASN A 198 -14.84 6.59 8.84
C ASN A 198 -15.13 7.38 7.56
N LYS A 199 -14.23 8.26 7.14
CA LYS A 199 -14.34 9.05 5.92
C LYS A 199 -13.76 8.37 4.67
N LEU A 200 -13.11 7.23 4.80
CA LEU A 200 -12.51 6.54 3.66
C LEU A 200 -13.55 6.05 2.63
N PRO A 201 -14.73 5.52 3.00
CA PRO A 201 -15.76 5.15 2.04
C PRO A 201 -16.30 6.33 1.24
N GLU A 202 -16.48 7.49 1.87
CA GLU A 202 -16.91 8.72 1.20
C GLU A 202 -15.85 9.22 0.22
N LEU A 203 -14.58 9.27 0.66
CA LEU A 203 -13.44 9.64 -0.17
C LEU A 203 -13.32 8.71 -1.38
N PHE A 204 -13.47 7.40 -1.17
CA PHE A 204 -13.46 6.40 -2.23
C PHE A 204 -14.57 6.70 -3.25
N SER A 205 -15.81 6.84 -2.82
CA SER A 205 -16.96 7.12 -3.69
C SER A 205 -16.78 8.41 -4.49
N LYS A 206 -16.27 9.48 -3.85
CA LYS A 206 -15.98 10.76 -4.51
C LYS A 206 -14.90 10.61 -5.57
N THR A 207 -13.85 9.85 -5.26
CA THR A 207 -12.72 9.64 -6.18
C THR A 207 -13.13 8.83 -7.39
N ILE A 208 -13.87 7.74 -7.21
CA ILE A 208 -14.32 6.90 -8.31
C ILE A 208 -15.24 7.67 -9.27
N ARG A 209 -16.17 8.47 -8.76
CA ARG A 209 -17.01 9.34 -9.62
C ARG A 209 -16.21 10.31 -10.49
N ASN A 210 -15.01 10.66 -10.09
CA ASN A 210 -14.14 11.62 -10.78
C ASN A 210 -12.82 10.99 -11.25
N ILE A 211 -12.80 9.68 -11.46
CA ILE A 211 -11.58 8.90 -11.70
C ILE A 211 -10.76 9.41 -12.87
N ALA A 212 -11.40 9.87 -13.94
CA ALA A 212 -10.72 10.43 -15.11
C ALA A 212 -9.89 11.68 -14.77
N ALA A 213 -10.40 12.56 -13.90
CA ALA A 213 -9.68 13.75 -13.45
C ALA A 213 -8.47 13.37 -12.58
N TYR A 214 -8.66 12.42 -11.66
CA TYR A 214 -7.57 11.92 -10.82
C TYR A 214 -6.52 11.13 -11.60
N ASN A 215 -6.89 10.52 -12.71
CA ASN A 215 -6.00 9.80 -13.63
C ASN A 215 -5.63 10.63 -14.87
N SER A 216 -5.70 11.95 -14.80
CA SER A 216 -5.19 12.80 -15.89
C SER A 216 -3.72 12.47 -16.20
N ASN A 217 -3.28 12.70 -17.44
CA ASN A 217 -1.91 12.44 -17.87
C ASN A 217 -0.88 13.12 -16.96
N ALA A 218 -1.15 14.34 -16.51
CA ALA A 218 -0.26 15.06 -15.58
C ALA A 218 -0.12 14.34 -14.23
N ASN A 219 -1.24 13.91 -13.65
CA ASN A 219 -1.24 13.20 -12.37
C ASN A 219 -0.56 11.83 -12.48
N GLN A 220 -0.83 11.09 -13.55
CA GLN A 220 -0.14 9.82 -13.81
C GLN A 220 1.36 10.00 -13.98
N HIS A 221 1.78 11.04 -14.72
CA HIS A 221 3.20 11.35 -14.90
C HIS A 221 3.89 11.65 -13.57
N THR A 222 3.27 12.48 -12.71
CA THR A 222 3.80 12.83 -11.39
C THR A 222 4.04 11.58 -10.54
N ARG A 223 3.07 10.66 -10.46
CA ARG A 223 3.17 9.41 -9.69
C ARG A 223 4.27 8.49 -10.24
N LYS A 224 4.27 8.25 -11.56
CA LYS A 224 5.31 7.43 -12.22
C LYS A 224 6.71 8.01 -12.04
N GLN A 225 6.86 9.34 -12.14
CA GLN A 225 8.13 10.00 -11.93
C GLN A 225 8.62 9.83 -10.49
N PHE A 226 7.72 9.93 -9.51
CA PHE A 226 8.07 9.70 -8.11
C PHE A 226 8.55 8.27 -7.86
N ALA A 227 7.80 7.26 -8.34
CA ALA A 227 8.21 5.86 -8.24
C ALA A 227 9.56 5.61 -8.92
N SER A 228 9.76 6.11 -10.13
CA SER A 228 11.02 5.96 -10.89
C SER A 228 12.23 6.57 -10.18
N LYS A 229 12.05 7.63 -9.40
CA LYS A 229 13.12 8.21 -8.56
C LYS A 229 13.46 7.37 -7.34
N ASN A 230 12.58 6.46 -6.95
CA ASN A 230 12.72 5.59 -5.77
C ASN A 230 12.92 4.11 -6.16
N ARG A 231 13.75 3.82 -7.17
CA ARG A 231 14.13 2.44 -7.52
C ARG A 231 15.00 1.82 -6.44
N TYR A 232 14.92 0.52 -6.24
CA TYR A 232 15.80 -0.18 -5.31
C TYR A 232 17.29 0.05 -5.61
N THR A 233 17.69 0.10 -6.88
CA THR A 233 19.07 0.41 -7.28
C THR A 233 19.53 1.74 -6.72
N ARG A 234 18.72 2.80 -6.83
CA ARG A 234 19.05 4.12 -6.27
C ARG A 234 19.06 4.15 -4.75
N GLN A 235 18.18 3.38 -4.11
CA GLN A 235 18.18 3.27 -2.64
C GLN A 235 19.47 2.59 -2.15
N ILE A 236 19.91 1.53 -2.83
CA ILE A 236 21.16 0.82 -2.52
C ILE A 236 22.37 1.75 -2.74
N GLU A 237 22.42 2.48 -3.84
CA GLU A 237 23.47 3.46 -4.13
C GLU A 237 23.52 4.55 -3.04
N ALA A 238 22.37 5.07 -2.61
CA ALA A 238 22.29 6.06 -1.54
C ALA A 238 22.81 5.49 -0.20
N ILE A 239 22.45 4.25 0.14
CA ILE A 239 22.95 3.58 1.35
C ILE A 239 24.46 3.38 1.28
N ALA A 240 24.96 2.89 0.15
CA ALA A 240 26.40 2.67 -0.05
C ALA A 240 27.23 3.97 0.06
N HIS A 241 26.64 5.12 -0.26
CA HIS A 241 27.30 6.42 -0.10
C HIS A 241 27.43 6.85 1.38
N PHE A 242 26.61 6.32 2.28
CA PHE A 242 26.64 6.65 3.70
C PHE A 242 27.56 5.71 4.52
N LEU A 243 27.96 4.59 3.95
CA LEU A 243 28.88 3.62 4.55
C LEU A 243 30.34 3.89 4.14
#